data_753b7fb7e1d76d5c11aa2d5f8bf158cd
#
_entry.id   753b7fb7e1d76d5c11aa2d5f8bf158cd
#
_cell.length_a   1.000
_cell.length_b   1.000
_cell.length_c   1.000
_cell.angle_alpha   90.00
_cell.angle_beta   90.00
_cell.angle_gamma   90.00
#
_symmetry.space_group_name_H-M   'P 1'
#
loop_
_entity.id
_entity.type
_entity.pdbx_description
1 polymer ?
#
loop_
_entity_poly.entity_id
_entity_poly.type
_entity_poly.pdbx_seq_one_letter_code
_entity_poly.pdbx_strand_id
1 'polypeptide(L)'
;AGLAVDAEVRAGDEVRFHVRDATAAKNDLDLQLRRYALERAYNGESGSIDACLVIPCVGRGQLLFGESGGDSRTIGAALGGQAAVGGFFANGELGPVGAVVGSAAAPVYRRRTHQHDYAVVAVVFGEADPDEEE
;
A
#
# COMPACT_ATOMS: atom_id res chain seq x y z
N ALA A 1 -33.12 -6.95 19.53
CA ALA A 1 -31.67 -6.79 19.24
C ALA A 1 -31.56 -6.36 17.79
N GLY A 2 -30.71 -5.38 17.49
CA GLY A 2 -30.47 -4.85 16.16
C GLY A 2 -29.01 -4.44 16.00
N LEU A 3 -28.60 -4.25 14.74
CA LEU A 3 -27.31 -3.68 14.39
C LEU A 3 -27.50 -2.19 14.13
N ALA A 4 -26.63 -1.36 14.71
CA ALA A 4 -26.50 0.05 14.37
C ALA A 4 -25.34 0.20 13.40
N VAL A 5 -25.57 0.85 12.26
CA VAL A 5 -24.54 1.15 11.27
C VAL A 5 -24.58 2.64 10.96
N ASP A 6 -23.41 3.23 10.68
CA ASP A 6 -23.28 4.64 10.31
C ASP A 6 -23.45 4.79 8.78
N ALA A 7 -24.58 4.32 8.27
CA ALA A 7 -24.93 4.38 6.86
C ALA A 7 -26.45 4.29 6.68
N GLU A 8 -26.97 4.89 5.62
CA GLU A 8 -28.34 4.65 5.20
C GLU A 8 -28.48 3.23 4.64
N VAL A 9 -29.33 2.40 5.27
CA VAL A 9 -29.54 0.99 4.88
C VAL A 9 -31.00 0.81 4.47
N ARG A 10 -31.21 0.09 3.37
CA ARG A 10 -32.54 -0.19 2.79
C ARG A 10 -32.81 -1.67 2.72
N ALA A 11 -34.07 -2.03 2.69
CA ALA A 11 -34.47 -3.43 2.48
C ALA A 11 -33.96 -3.92 1.12
N GLY A 12 -33.22 -5.03 1.13
CA GLY A 12 -32.60 -5.61 -0.05
C GLY A 12 -31.09 -5.32 -0.18
N ASP A 13 -30.53 -4.44 0.65
CA ASP A 13 -29.10 -4.20 0.66
C ASP A 13 -28.34 -5.42 1.18
N GLU A 14 -27.17 -5.67 0.60
CA GLU A 14 -26.27 -6.74 1.01
C GLU A 14 -25.40 -6.29 2.18
N VAL A 15 -25.38 -7.08 3.25
CA VAL A 15 -24.55 -6.84 4.44
C VAL A 15 -23.43 -7.87 4.50
N ARG A 16 -22.18 -7.40 4.66
CA ARG A 16 -21.00 -8.24 4.86
C ARG A 16 -20.29 -7.86 6.13
N PHE A 17 -19.98 -8.86 6.95
CA PHE A 17 -19.18 -8.67 8.15
C PHE A 17 -17.70 -8.86 7.82
N HIS A 18 -16.89 -7.89 8.22
CA HIS A 18 -15.44 -7.94 8.05
C HIS A 18 -14.76 -7.94 9.43
N VAL A 19 -13.67 -8.67 9.53
CA VAL A 19 -12.81 -8.71 10.70
C VAL A 19 -11.47 -8.06 10.35
N ARG A 20 -10.93 -7.26 11.27
CA ARG A 20 -9.57 -6.75 11.17
C ARG A 20 -8.64 -7.77 11.83
N ASP A 21 -7.83 -8.41 11.02
CA ASP A 21 -6.91 -9.45 11.44
C ASP A 21 -5.48 -9.06 11.08
N ALA A 22 -4.57 -9.09 12.06
CA ALA A 22 -3.17 -8.69 11.88
C ALA A 22 -2.44 -9.59 10.88
N THR A 23 -2.72 -10.89 10.90
CA THR A 23 -2.10 -11.86 9.99
C THR A 23 -2.57 -11.63 8.57
N ALA A 24 -3.87 -11.44 8.37
CA ALA A 24 -4.43 -11.12 7.06
C ALA A 24 -3.86 -9.81 6.52
N ALA A 25 -3.73 -8.78 7.36
CA ALA A 25 -3.15 -7.49 6.98
C ALA A 25 -1.68 -7.59 6.57
N LYS A 26 -0.87 -8.41 7.29
CA LYS A 26 0.53 -8.69 6.92
C LYS A 26 0.62 -9.45 5.60
N ASN A 27 -0.18 -10.50 5.44
CA ASN A 27 -0.18 -11.32 4.22
C ASN A 27 -0.60 -10.53 2.98
N ASP A 28 -1.58 -9.63 3.11
CA ASP A 28 -2.00 -8.77 2.01
C ASP A 28 -0.88 -7.80 1.62
N LEU A 29 -0.22 -7.15 2.60
CA LEU A 29 0.93 -6.28 2.34
C LEU A 29 2.05 -7.04 1.63
N ASP A 30 2.42 -8.23 2.09
CA ASP A 30 3.43 -9.07 1.45
C ASP A 30 3.05 -9.41 0.00
N LEU A 31 1.77 -9.73 -0.24
CA LEU A 31 1.28 -10.01 -1.59
C LEU A 31 1.41 -8.79 -2.51
N GLN A 32 1.06 -7.60 -2.03
CA GLN A 32 1.17 -6.36 -2.82
C GLN A 32 2.64 -6.02 -3.12
N LEU A 33 3.54 -6.19 -2.15
CA LEU A 33 4.98 -5.97 -2.35
C LEU A 33 5.59 -6.95 -3.37
N ARG A 34 5.19 -8.22 -3.33
CA ARG A 34 5.59 -9.22 -4.35
C ARG A 34 5.06 -8.85 -5.74
N ARG A 35 3.81 -8.38 -5.83
CA ARG A 35 3.25 -7.90 -7.10
C ARG A 35 4.02 -6.70 -7.63
N TYR A 36 4.36 -5.75 -6.78
CA TYR A 36 5.19 -4.61 -7.13
C TYR A 36 6.55 -5.04 -7.70
N ALA A 37 7.24 -5.96 -7.02
CA ALA A 37 8.53 -6.48 -7.49
C ALA A 37 8.42 -7.19 -8.85
N LEU A 38 7.34 -7.98 -9.05
CA LEU A 38 7.09 -8.66 -10.32
C LEU A 38 6.74 -7.68 -11.45
N GLU A 39 5.93 -6.65 -11.18
CA GLU A 39 5.59 -5.61 -12.16
C GLU A 39 6.84 -4.83 -12.58
N ARG A 40 7.72 -4.47 -11.65
CA ARG A 40 9.02 -3.85 -11.96
C ARG A 40 9.87 -4.73 -12.86
N ALA A 41 10.05 -5.99 -12.49
CA ALA A 41 10.83 -6.95 -13.27
C ALA A 41 10.25 -7.17 -14.68
N TYR A 42 8.92 -7.23 -14.79
CA TYR A 42 8.23 -7.39 -16.08
C TYR A 42 8.42 -6.15 -16.98
N ASN A 43 8.43 -4.96 -16.40
CA ASN A 43 8.64 -3.71 -17.13
C ASN A 43 10.13 -3.43 -17.44
N GLY A 44 11.03 -4.28 -16.98
CA GLY A 44 12.48 -4.09 -17.17
C GLY A 44 13.08 -3.03 -16.24
N GLU A 45 12.33 -2.58 -15.23
CA GLU A 45 12.81 -1.54 -14.29
C GLU A 45 13.90 -2.09 -13.38
N SER A 46 15.15 -1.74 -13.67
CA SER A 46 16.35 -2.18 -12.95
C SER A 46 16.93 -1.10 -12.02
N GLY A 47 16.41 0.13 -12.08
CA GLY A 47 16.87 1.27 -11.28
C GLY A 47 16.85 1.01 -9.78
N SER A 48 17.74 1.67 -9.04
CA SER A 48 17.81 1.56 -7.58
C SER A 48 16.55 2.14 -6.92
N ILE A 49 16.21 1.62 -5.75
CA ILE A 49 15.21 2.22 -4.88
C ILE A 49 15.94 2.93 -3.75
N ASP A 50 15.82 4.25 -3.69
CA ASP A 50 16.58 5.08 -2.76
C ASP A 50 15.79 5.44 -1.51
N ALA A 51 14.47 5.64 -1.65
CA ALA A 51 13.63 6.02 -0.54
C ALA A 51 12.19 5.50 -0.68
N CYS A 52 11.49 5.43 0.44
CA CYS A 52 10.08 5.13 0.49
C CYS A 52 9.39 5.98 1.56
N LEU A 53 8.32 6.68 1.18
CA LEU A 53 7.41 7.33 2.10
C LEU A 53 6.26 6.38 2.41
N VAL A 54 6.14 6.00 3.68
CA VAL A 54 5.12 5.05 4.17
C VAL A 54 4.07 5.81 4.98
N ILE A 55 2.82 5.72 4.57
CA ILE A 55 1.68 6.39 5.17
C ILE A 55 0.66 5.31 5.59
N PRO A 56 0.81 4.70 6.77
CA PRO A 56 -0.14 3.74 7.30
C PRO A 56 -1.31 4.43 7.98
N CYS A 57 -2.47 3.83 7.92
CA CYS A 57 -3.60 4.23 8.75
C CYS A 57 -3.25 4.10 10.24
N VAL A 58 -3.74 5.03 11.06
CA VAL A 58 -3.59 4.97 12.53
C VAL A 58 -4.09 3.65 13.12
N GLY A 59 -5.04 2.99 12.45
CA GLY A 59 -5.55 1.66 12.82
C GLY A 59 -4.58 0.52 12.54
N ARG A 60 -3.46 0.74 11.85
CA ARG A 60 -2.43 -0.28 11.51
C ARG A 60 -1.21 -0.25 12.43
N GLY A 61 -1.25 0.53 13.49
CA GLY A 61 -0.14 0.64 14.42
C GLY A 61 -0.04 -0.52 15.42
N GLN A 62 0.56 -0.21 16.57
CA GLN A 62 0.80 -1.16 17.64
C GLN A 62 -0.48 -1.87 18.14
N LEU A 63 -1.63 -1.22 18.08
CA LEU A 63 -2.90 -1.83 18.50
C LEU A 63 -3.31 -3.02 17.63
N LEU A 64 -3.00 -2.99 16.33
CA LEU A 64 -3.29 -4.10 15.42
C LEU A 64 -2.20 -5.17 15.47
N PHE A 65 -0.93 -4.76 15.38
CA PHE A 65 0.19 -5.69 15.18
C PHE A 65 0.86 -6.16 16.48
N GLY A 66 0.54 -5.53 17.63
CA GLY A 66 1.21 -5.79 18.89
C GLY A 66 2.64 -5.21 18.98
N GLU A 67 3.12 -4.57 17.92
CA GLU A 67 4.46 -4.01 17.78
C GLU A 67 4.46 -2.71 17.00
N SER A 68 5.47 -1.87 17.20
CA SER A 68 5.66 -0.64 16.44
C SER A 68 6.40 -0.90 15.12
N GLY A 69 6.07 -0.14 14.07
CA GLY A 69 6.82 -0.15 12.80
C GLY A 69 6.66 -1.44 11.97
N GLY A 70 5.59 -2.20 12.15
CA GLY A 70 5.36 -3.45 11.40
C GLY A 70 5.38 -3.22 9.90
N ASP A 71 4.55 -2.30 9.39
CA ASP A 71 4.45 -2.01 7.96
C ASP A 71 5.77 -1.46 7.39
N SER A 72 6.41 -0.49 8.07
CA SER A 72 7.66 0.12 7.58
C SER A 72 8.82 -0.87 7.52
N ARG A 73 8.92 -1.80 8.47
CA ARG A 73 9.94 -2.87 8.41
C ARG A 73 9.67 -3.84 7.27
N THR A 74 8.43 -4.24 7.07
CA THR A 74 8.05 -5.16 5.98
C THR A 74 8.33 -4.53 4.62
N ILE A 75 7.94 -3.27 4.43
CA ILE A 75 8.18 -2.51 3.20
C ILE A 75 9.69 -2.33 2.98
N GLY A 76 10.43 -1.86 3.98
CA GLY A 76 11.87 -1.65 3.87
C GLY A 76 12.64 -2.92 3.52
N ALA A 77 12.28 -4.06 4.11
CA ALA A 77 12.88 -5.35 3.77
C ALA A 77 12.57 -5.77 2.33
N ALA A 78 11.34 -5.58 1.87
CA ALA A 78 10.92 -5.93 0.50
C ALA A 78 11.58 -5.04 -0.57
N LEU A 79 11.96 -3.80 -0.21
CA LEU A 79 12.69 -2.87 -1.07
C LEU A 79 14.22 -3.08 -1.04
N GLY A 80 14.68 -4.21 -0.53
CA GLY A 80 16.10 -4.58 -0.51
C GLY A 80 16.88 -4.11 0.72
N GLY A 81 16.23 -3.44 1.68
CA GLY A 81 16.83 -3.04 2.96
C GLY A 81 17.81 -1.86 2.91
N GLN A 82 18.06 -1.29 1.73
CA GLN A 82 18.98 -0.14 1.56
C GLN A 82 18.20 1.18 1.42
N ALA A 83 16.95 1.14 1.02
CA ALA A 83 16.11 2.32 0.85
C ALA A 83 15.88 3.05 2.18
N ALA A 84 15.97 4.37 2.17
CA ALA A 84 15.58 5.19 3.31
C ALA A 84 14.07 5.14 3.49
N VAL A 85 13.59 4.64 4.63
CA VAL A 85 12.16 4.52 4.92
C VAL A 85 11.74 5.53 5.96
N GLY A 86 10.80 6.40 5.62
CA GLY A 86 10.21 7.38 6.53
C GLY A 86 8.72 7.50 6.30
N GLY A 87 8.01 8.20 7.20
CA GLY A 87 6.57 8.38 7.03
C GLY A 87 5.87 8.83 8.30
N PHE A 88 4.55 8.79 8.24
CA PHE A 88 3.69 9.19 9.36
C PHE A 88 2.36 8.44 9.27
N PHE A 89 1.67 8.31 10.40
CA PHE A 89 0.32 7.73 10.44
C PHE A 89 -0.72 8.76 9.97
N ALA A 90 -1.68 8.30 9.15
CA ALA A 90 -2.80 9.09 8.68
C ALA A 90 -4.14 8.52 9.18
N ASN A 91 -5.17 9.36 9.20
CA ASN A 91 -6.54 8.94 9.48
C ASN A 91 -7.35 8.99 8.19
N GLY A 92 -7.26 7.93 7.41
CA GLY A 92 -7.75 7.84 6.03
C GLY A 92 -6.63 8.10 5.01
N GLU A 93 -6.55 7.26 4.02
CA GLU A 93 -5.52 7.28 2.99
C GLU A 93 -6.18 7.44 1.61
N LEU A 94 -5.46 8.10 0.70
CA LEU A 94 -5.85 8.21 -0.71
C LEU A 94 -4.80 7.55 -1.57
N GLY A 95 -5.22 6.61 -2.40
CA GLY A 95 -4.30 5.90 -3.28
C GLY A 95 -5.00 4.93 -4.23
N PRO A 96 -4.27 4.34 -5.15
CA PRO A 96 -4.77 3.25 -5.99
C PRO A 96 -4.92 1.96 -5.18
N VAL A 97 -5.71 1.02 -5.68
CA VAL A 97 -5.76 -0.34 -5.15
C VAL A 97 -4.61 -1.15 -5.75
N GLY A 98 -3.80 -1.77 -4.90
CA GLY A 98 -2.68 -2.61 -5.30
C GLY A 98 -1.44 -1.83 -5.70
N ALA A 99 -0.45 -2.54 -6.25
CA ALA A 99 0.78 -1.94 -6.73
C ALA A 99 0.55 -1.17 -8.02
N VAL A 100 1.26 -0.07 -8.18
CA VAL A 100 1.31 0.73 -9.41
C VAL A 100 2.77 1.00 -9.72
N VAL A 101 3.20 0.46 -10.83
CA VAL A 101 4.52 0.71 -11.38
C VAL A 101 4.30 1.50 -12.68
N GLY A 102 5.02 2.59 -12.84
CA GLY A 102 4.97 3.40 -14.04
C GLY A 102 6.25 4.17 -14.21
N SER A 103 6.67 4.33 -15.46
CA SER A 103 7.79 5.16 -15.84
C SER A 103 7.31 6.49 -16.42
N ALA A 104 8.24 7.42 -16.64
CA ALA A 104 7.96 8.66 -17.36
C ALA A 104 7.46 8.39 -18.79
N ALA A 105 7.95 7.33 -19.43
CA ALA A 105 7.56 6.90 -20.77
C ALA A 105 6.19 6.21 -20.82
N ALA A 106 5.75 5.58 -19.72
CA ALA A 106 4.47 4.89 -19.63
C ALA A 106 3.72 5.27 -18.35
N PRO A 107 3.28 6.51 -18.21
CA PRO A 107 2.59 6.96 -17.01
C PRO A 107 1.25 6.24 -16.84
N VAL A 108 0.98 5.76 -15.62
CA VAL A 108 -0.22 4.99 -15.32
C VAL A 108 -1.42 5.90 -15.06
N TYR A 109 -1.92 6.56 -16.09
CA TYR A 109 -3.06 7.47 -15.98
C TYR A 109 -4.42 6.79 -15.73
N ARG A 110 -4.48 5.46 -15.72
CA ARG A 110 -5.77 4.75 -15.72
C ARG A 110 -6.17 4.15 -14.38
N ARG A 111 -5.34 4.18 -13.36
CA ARG A 111 -5.74 3.67 -12.05
C ARG A 111 -6.47 4.74 -11.26
N ARG A 112 -7.68 4.40 -10.82
CA ARG A 112 -8.48 5.30 -10.00
C ARG A 112 -7.87 5.38 -8.62
N THR A 113 -7.84 6.59 -8.06
CA THR A 113 -7.57 6.83 -6.65
C THR A 113 -8.84 6.54 -5.86
N HIS A 114 -8.70 5.87 -4.76
CA HIS A 114 -9.76 5.55 -3.82
C HIS A 114 -9.42 6.12 -2.44
N GLN A 115 -10.44 6.39 -1.67
CA GLN A 115 -10.28 6.59 -0.23
C GLN A 115 -10.25 5.23 0.45
N HIS A 116 -9.29 5.04 1.33
CA HIS A 116 -9.08 3.81 2.08
C HIS A 116 -9.15 4.08 3.58
N ASP A 117 -9.61 3.06 4.30
CA ASP A 117 -9.48 2.96 5.74
C ASP A 117 -8.67 1.70 6.07
N TYR A 118 -7.84 1.77 7.11
CA TYR A 118 -6.98 0.65 7.56
C TYR A 118 -6.00 0.13 6.51
N ALA A 119 -5.68 0.96 5.54
CA ALA A 119 -4.69 0.68 4.51
C ALA A 119 -3.30 1.20 4.89
N VAL A 120 -2.32 0.90 4.05
CA VAL A 120 -1.04 1.57 4.01
C VAL A 120 -0.77 2.00 2.58
N VAL A 121 -0.38 3.25 2.40
CA VAL A 121 0.10 3.78 1.13
C VAL A 121 1.61 3.91 1.22
N ALA A 122 2.31 3.40 0.22
CA ALA A 122 3.74 3.52 0.08
C ALA A 122 4.07 4.23 -1.24
N VAL A 123 4.87 5.28 -1.17
CA VAL A 123 5.39 6.00 -2.33
C VAL A 123 6.88 5.71 -2.43
N VAL A 124 7.28 5.05 -3.50
CA VAL A 124 8.65 4.62 -3.72
C VAL A 124 9.34 5.61 -4.64
N PHE A 125 10.57 5.97 -4.28
CA PHE A 125 11.45 6.86 -5.05
C PHE A 125 12.70 6.07 -5.42
N GLY A 126 13.16 6.25 -6.65
CA GLY A 126 14.36 5.61 -7.16
C GLY A 126 14.85 6.29 -8.43
N GLU A 127 16.00 5.89 -8.90
CA GLU A 127 16.54 6.36 -10.17
C GLU A 127 15.68 5.83 -11.33
N ALA A 128 15.44 6.70 -12.32
CA ALA A 128 14.92 6.27 -13.61
C ALA A 128 15.94 5.36 -14.30
N ASP A 129 15.46 4.41 -15.11
CA ASP A 129 16.35 3.57 -15.90
C ASP A 129 17.11 4.46 -16.91
N PRO A 130 18.45 4.43 -16.97
CA PRO A 130 19.23 5.31 -17.85
C PRO A 130 18.93 5.13 -19.34
N ASP A 131 18.28 4.03 -19.71
CA ASP A 131 17.89 3.75 -21.11
C ASP A 131 16.56 4.40 -21.52
N GLU A 132 15.89 5.18 -20.66
CA GLU A 132 14.63 5.91 -20.96
C GLU A 132 14.85 7.35 -21.48
N GLU A 133 16.07 7.82 -21.64
CA GLU A 133 16.39 9.18 -22.11
C GLU A 133 16.64 9.30 -23.65
N GLU A 134 16.19 8.35 -24.46
CA GLU A 134 16.24 8.51 -25.94
C GLU A 134 14.85 8.68 -26.58
#